data_6ff48676097b3b1461620e07f8be7ebf
#
_entry.id   6ff48676097b3b1461620e07f8be7ebf
#
_cell.length_a   1.000
_cell.length_b   1.000
_cell.length_c   1.000
_cell.angle_alpha   90.00
_cell.angle_beta   90.00
_cell.angle_gamma   90.00
#
_symmetry.space_group_name_H-M   'P 1'
#
loop_
_entity.id
_entity.type
_entity.pdbx_description
1 polymer ?
#
loop_
_entity_poly.entity_id
_entity_poly.type
_entity_poly.pdbx_seq_one_letter_code
_entity_poly.pdbx_strand_id
1 'polypeptide(L)'
;MNFKEGVIIPIDKPYGITSFKALAHIRYLCTQANDGKVKIGHAGTLDPLATGVLILATGRMTKQIETLQAHTKEYTATFQLGATTPSYDMEHEVNGTFPTEHITRELIDATLSRFVGDIEQIPPTYSAVKVDGKRAFDYRRNGEDVVLKPKHIHIDNIEILHFDAEKMQLTVRVVCG
;
A
#
# COMPACT_ATOMS: atom_id res chain seq x y z
N MET A 1 20.44 -22.68 3.62
CA MET A 1 20.20 -21.48 2.78
C MET A 1 21.09 -20.37 3.32
N ASN A 2 21.89 -19.70 2.48
CA ASN A 2 22.84 -18.68 2.94
C ASN A 2 22.23 -17.28 2.75
N PHE A 3 21.61 -16.72 3.80
CA PHE A 3 20.97 -15.40 3.75
C PHE A 3 21.97 -14.24 3.68
N LYS A 4 23.25 -14.44 4.01
CA LYS A 4 24.31 -13.42 3.83
C LYS A 4 24.69 -13.26 2.37
N GLU A 5 24.68 -14.31 1.58
CA GLU A 5 24.89 -14.22 0.12
C GLU A 5 23.74 -13.53 -0.59
N GLY A 6 22.52 -13.80 -0.18
CA GLY A 6 21.32 -13.12 -0.65
C GLY A 6 20.23 -14.06 -1.16
N VAL A 7 19.03 -13.83 -0.68
CA VAL A 7 17.82 -14.57 -1.05
C VAL A 7 16.65 -13.60 -1.15
N ILE A 8 15.72 -13.85 -2.07
CA ILE A 8 14.41 -13.20 -2.12
C ILE A 8 13.43 -14.09 -1.38
N ILE A 9 12.70 -13.52 -0.42
CA ILE A 9 11.75 -14.23 0.44
C ILE A 9 10.38 -13.54 0.31
N PRO A 10 9.42 -14.11 -0.43
CA PRO A 10 8.04 -13.66 -0.35
C PRO A 10 7.42 -14.17 0.95
N ILE A 11 6.72 -13.29 1.65
CA ILE A 11 5.94 -13.64 2.84
C ILE A 11 4.51 -13.13 2.70
N ASP A 12 3.55 -13.82 3.29
CA ASP A 12 2.20 -13.31 3.47
C ASP A 12 2.18 -12.46 4.75
N LYS A 13 2.08 -11.13 4.58
CA LYS A 13 2.04 -10.21 5.73
C LYS A 13 0.66 -10.31 6.39
N PRO A 14 0.59 -10.70 7.67
CA PRO A 14 -0.69 -10.76 8.36
C PRO A 14 -1.26 -9.35 8.65
N TYR A 15 -2.57 -9.31 8.88
CA TYR A 15 -3.30 -8.14 9.31
C TYR A 15 -2.78 -7.62 10.68
N GLY A 16 -2.86 -6.32 10.89
CA GLY A 16 -2.58 -5.66 12.18
C GLY A 16 -1.10 -5.43 12.49
N ILE A 17 -0.17 -5.74 11.57
CA ILE A 17 1.25 -5.44 11.77
C ILE A 17 1.83 -4.63 10.62
N THR A 18 2.82 -3.78 10.92
CA THR A 18 3.54 -3.02 9.89
C THR A 18 4.47 -3.94 9.08
N SER A 19 4.77 -3.56 7.84
CA SER A 19 5.78 -4.23 7.01
C SER A 19 7.14 -4.29 7.70
N PHE A 20 7.51 -3.25 8.47
CA PHE A 20 8.75 -3.22 9.24
C PHE A 20 8.75 -4.27 10.37
N LYS A 21 7.62 -4.47 11.07
CA LYS A 21 7.50 -5.48 12.13
C LYS A 21 7.62 -6.89 11.55
N ALA A 22 6.98 -7.15 10.42
CA ALA A 22 7.10 -8.40 9.68
C ALA A 22 8.57 -8.66 9.26
N LEU A 23 9.21 -7.66 8.65
CA LEU A 23 10.65 -7.72 8.29
C LEU A 23 11.53 -7.99 9.50
N ALA A 24 11.29 -7.32 10.63
CA ALA A 24 12.09 -7.47 11.85
C ALA A 24 12.04 -8.92 12.38
N HIS A 25 10.86 -9.55 12.32
CA HIS A 25 10.72 -10.95 12.70
C HIS A 25 11.53 -11.89 11.79
N ILE A 26 11.39 -11.72 10.46
CA ILE A 26 12.16 -12.54 9.50
C ILE A 26 13.66 -12.29 9.63
N ARG A 27 14.09 -11.03 9.86
CA ARG A 27 15.50 -10.70 10.11
C ARG A 27 16.06 -11.45 11.32
N TYR A 28 15.28 -11.54 12.39
CA TYR A 28 15.66 -12.31 13.57
C TYR A 28 15.88 -13.79 13.21
N LEU A 29 14.94 -14.44 12.53
CA LEU A 29 15.07 -15.83 12.10
C LEU A 29 16.27 -16.06 11.18
N CYS A 30 16.49 -15.18 10.19
CA CYS A 30 17.64 -15.27 9.30
C CYS A 30 18.96 -15.12 10.05
N THR A 31 19.01 -14.24 11.06
CA THR A 31 20.20 -14.01 11.88
C THR A 31 20.53 -15.25 12.72
N GLN A 32 19.53 -15.88 13.31
CA GLN A 32 19.72 -17.13 14.05
C GLN A 32 20.23 -18.27 13.16
N ALA A 33 19.63 -18.40 11.97
CA ALA A 33 20.00 -19.48 11.02
C ALA A 33 21.38 -19.32 10.37
N ASN A 34 21.99 -18.10 10.39
CA ASN A 34 23.27 -17.82 9.73
C ASN A 34 24.40 -17.44 10.69
N ASP A 35 24.21 -17.63 11.98
CA ASP A 35 25.19 -17.29 13.01
C ASP A 35 25.76 -15.88 12.81
N GLY A 36 24.90 -14.89 12.91
CA GLY A 36 25.26 -13.47 12.86
C GLY A 36 24.35 -12.60 11.97
N LYS A 37 24.58 -11.30 12.03
CA LYS A 37 23.74 -10.27 11.39
C LYS A 37 23.56 -10.51 9.88
N VAL A 38 22.30 -10.44 9.44
CA VAL A 38 21.91 -10.50 8.04
C VAL A 38 21.31 -9.15 7.64
N LYS A 39 21.85 -8.57 6.55
CA LYS A 39 21.23 -7.40 5.94
C LYS A 39 19.93 -7.82 5.29
N ILE A 40 18.81 -7.12 5.56
CA ILE A 40 17.51 -7.39 4.98
C ILE A 40 16.76 -6.09 4.73
N GLY A 41 16.00 -6.04 3.64
CA GLY A 41 15.08 -4.96 3.29
C GLY A 41 13.83 -5.52 2.64
N HIS A 42 12.79 -4.69 2.46
CA HIS A 42 11.55 -5.07 1.76
C HIS A 42 11.37 -4.27 0.49
N ALA A 43 10.75 -4.89 -0.51
CA ALA A 43 10.41 -4.28 -1.79
C ALA A 43 8.93 -3.89 -1.80
N GLY A 44 8.64 -2.70 -1.34
CA GLY A 44 7.29 -2.17 -1.15
C GLY A 44 6.86 -2.17 0.31
N THR A 45 5.82 -1.40 0.60
CA THR A 45 5.22 -1.30 1.93
C THR A 45 3.75 -1.65 1.82
N LEU A 46 3.29 -2.53 2.68
CA LEU A 46 1.88 -2.75 2.97
C LEU A 46 1.56 -2.08 4.30
N ASP A 47 0.44 -1.37 4.34
CA ASP A 47 -0.05 -0.72 5.55
C ASP A 47 -0.43 -1.75 6.63
N PRO A 48 -0.56 -1.35 7.90
CA PRO A 48 -0.87 -2.30 8.98
C PRO A 48 -2.13 -3.12 8.73
N LEU A 49 -3.18 -2.50 8.20
CA LEU A 49 -4.46 -3.15 7.92
C LEU A 49 -4.50 -3.94 6.60
N ALA A 50 -3.48 -3.78 5.74
CA ALA A 50 -3.36 -4.58 4.52
C ALA A 50 -2.71 -5.93 4.81
N THR A 51 -3.13 -6.95 4.07
CA THR A 51 -2.53 -8.30 4.03
C THR A 51 -1.95 -8.60 2.65
N GLY A 52 -1.20 -9.67 2.52
CA GLY A 52 -0.74 -10.16 1.22
C GLY A 52 0.78 -10.19 1.08
N VAL A 53 1.24 -10.32 -0.15
CA VAL A 53 2.64 -10.59 -0.45
C VAL A 53 3.54 -9.41 -0.14
N LEU A 54 4.46 -9.58 0.80
CA LEU A 54 5.56 -8.67 1.08
C LEU A 54 6.87 -9.35 0.68
N ILE A 55 7.56 -8.76 -0.29
CA ILE A 55 8.84 -9.29 -0.78
C ILE A 55 9.97 -8.76 0.08
N LEU A 56 10.73 -9.66 0.68
CA LEU A 56 11.96 -9.35 1.42
C LEU A 56 13.18 -9.79 0.60
N ALA A 57 14.26 -9.03 0.72
CA ALA A 57 15.54 -9.35 0.10
C ALA A 57 16.63 -9.35 1.17
N THR A 58 17.51 -10.36 1.17
CA THR A 58 18.61 -10.48 2.11
C THR A 58 19.96 -10.31 1.42
N GLY A 59 21.03 -10.03 2.18
CA GLY A 59 22.40 -10.00 1.70
C GLY A 59 22.57 -9.13 0.45
N ARG A 60 23.18 -9.70 -0.60
CA ARG A 60 23.43 -9.01 -1.87
C ARG A 60 22.16 -8.70 -2.65
N MET A 61 21.09 -9.49 -2.45
CA MET A 61 19.80 -9.27 -3.12
C MET A 61 19.10 -7.99 -2.66
N THR A 62 19.51 -7.37 -1.56
CA THR A 62 18.99 -6.04 -1.17
C THR A 62 19.25 -4.96 -2.21
N LYS A 63 20.22 -5.14 -3.11
CA LYS A 63 20.49 -4.22 -4.22
C LYS A 63 19.41 -4.28 -5.31
N GLN A 64 18.58 -5.32 -5.33
CA GLN A 64 17.51 -5.50 -6.30
C GLN A 64 16.15 -4.95 -5.84
N ILE A 65 16.10 -4.38 -4.63
CA ILE A 65 14.85 -3.89 -4.04
C ILE A 65 14.15 -2.87 -4.96
N GLU A 66 14.88 -1.92 -5.53
CA GLU A 66 14.30 -0.90 -6.42
C GLU A 66 13.70 -1.54 -7.69
N THR A 67 14.39 -2.50 -8.29
CA THR A 67 13.88 -3.25 -9.45
C THR A 67 12.62 -4.04 -9.09
N LEU A 68 12.60 -4.70 -7.92
CA LEU A 68 11.44 -5.44 -7.44
C LEU A 68 10.24 -4.51 -7.15
N GLN A 69 10.50 -3.30 -6.66
CA GLN A 69 9.46 -2.29 -6.44
C GLN A 69 8.84 -1.74 -7.73
N ALA A 70 9.60 -1.75 -8.82
CA ALA A 70 9.13 -1.26 -10.12
C ALA A 70 8.24 -2.26 -10.88
N HIS A 71 8.11 -3.50 -10.39
CA HIS A 71 7.23 -4.48 -11.01
C HIS A 71 5.77 -4.11 -10.83
N THR A 72 4.93 -4.55 -11.76
CA THR A 72 3.47 -4.46 -11.66
C THR A 72 2.96 -5.14 -10.39
N LYS A 73 2.00 -4.53 -9.75
CA LYS A 73 1.36 -5.00 -8.52
C LYS A 73 -0.14 -5.17 -8.75
N GLU A 74 -0.72 -6.11 -8.04
CA GLU A 74 -2.14 -6.35 -8.01
C GLU A 74 -2.67 -6.20 -6.57
N TYR A 75 -3.78 -5.47 -6.45
CA TYR A 75 -4.44 -5.23 -5.17
C TYR A 75 -5.92 -5.55 -5.28
N THR A 76 -6.47 -6.16 -4.23
CA THR A 76 -7.91 -6.21 -3.99
C THR A 76 -8.25 -5.26 -2.85
N ALA A 77 -9.14 -4.31 -3.10
CA ALA A 77 -9.54 -3.31 -2.11
C ALA A 77 -11.07 -3.21 -2.04
N THR A 78 -11.59 -3.08 -0.82
CA THR A 78 -13.01 -2.80 -0.57
C THR A 78 -13.16 -1.39 -0.06
N PHE A 79 -13.94 -0.57 -0.76
CA PHE A 79 -14.26 0.80 -0.39
C PHE A 79 -15.62 0.86 0.28
N GLN A 80 -15.74 1.62 1.37
CA GLN A 80 -17.00 2.09 1.89
C GLN A 80 -17.36 3.40 1.19
N LEU A 81 -18.38 3.38 0.34
CA LEU A 81 -18.86 4.59 -0.36
C LEU A 81 -19.71 5.45 0.60
N GLY A 82 -19.69 6.75 0.37
CA GLY A 82 -20.43 7.73 1.18
C GLY A 82 -19.76 8.08 2.52
N ALA A 83 -18.53 7.64 2.79
CA ALA A 83 -17.77 7.98 3.98
C ALA A 83 -16.32 8.33 3.65
N THR A 84 -15.70 9.16 4.48
CA THR A 84 -14.28 9.47 4.41
C THR A 84 -13.61 9.35 5.77
N THR A 85 -12.30 9.10 5.76
CA THR A 85 -11.42 9.13 6.92
C THR A 85 -10.22 10.04 6.61
N PRO A 86 -9.50 10.57 7.61
CA PRO A 86 -8.35 11.43 7.37
C PRO A 86 -7.20 10.77 6.59
N SER A 87 -7.07 9.44 6.70
CA SER A 87 -6.03 8.63 6.04
C SER A 87 -6.51 7.93 4.78
N TYR A 88 -7.80 8.02 4.44
CA TYR A 88 -8.47 7.28 3.36
C TYR A 88 -8.47 5.76 3.55
N ASP A 89 -8.24 5.30 4.78
CA ASP A 89 -8.30 3.90 5.19
C ASP A 89 -9.03 3.75 6.53
N MET A 90 -9.05 2.56 7.09
CA MET A 90 -9.74 2.23 8.33
C MET A 90 -8.85 2.39 9.58
N GLU A 91 -7.67 3.03 9.48
CA GLU A 91 -6.82 3.33 10.64
C GLU A 91 -7.40 4.46 11.52
N HIS A 92 -8.26 5.30 10.94
CA HIS A 92 -8.91 6.41 11.63
C HIS A 92 -10.44 6.30 11.55
N GLU A 93 -11.09 6.96 12.48
CA GLU A 93 -12.55 7.05 12.49
C GLU A 93 -13.08 7.90 11.31
N VAL A 94 -14.32 7.62 10.91
CA VAL A 94 -15.02 8.37 9.87
C VAL A 94 -15.14 9.83 10.29
N ASN A 95 -14.68 10.75 9.44
CA ASN A 95 -14.72 12.18 9.66
C ASN A 95 -15.69 12.94 8.73
N GLY A 96 -16.28 12.25 7.76
CA GLY A 96 -17.26 12.81 6.83
C GLY A 96 -18.19 11.75 6.26
N THR A 97 -19.47 12.12 6.10
CA THR A 97 -20.48 11.27 5.45
C THR A 97 -21.18 12.05 4.34
N PHE A 98 -21.53 11.36 3.27
CA PHE A 98 -22.09 11.93 2.04
C PHE A 98 -23.28 11.11 1.55
N PRO A 99 -24.27 11.74 0.89
CA PRO A 99 -25.40 11.05 0.26
C PRO A 99 -24.91 10.01 -0.77
N THR A 100 -25.58 8.86 -0.80
CA THR A 100 -25.22 7.74 -1.68
C THR A 100 -26.34 7.30 -2.63
N GLU A 101 -27.53 7.89 -2.55
CA GLU A 101 -28.74 7.51 -3.29
C GLU A 101 -28.56 7.61 -4.82
N HIS A 102 -27.62 8.47 -5.25
CA HIS A 102 -27.29 8.66 -6.66
C HIS A 102 -26.27 7.67 -7.21
N ILE A 103 -25.66 6.85 -6.34
CA ILE A 103 -24.59 5.93 -6.74
C ILE A 103 -25.22 4.68 -7.34
N THR A 104 -25.01 4.51 -8.64
CA THR A 104 -25.42 3.31 -9.40
C THR A 104 -24.19 2.56 -9.90
N ARG A 105 -24.40 1.32 -10.35
CA ARG A 105 -23.35 0.51 -10.96
C ARG A 105 -22.76 1.20 -12.19
N GLU A 106 -23.60 1.80 -13.03
CA GLU A 106 -23.19 2.51 -14.25
C GLU A 106 -22.32 3.74 -13.92
N LEU A 107 -22.68 4.48 -12.85
CA LEU A 107 -21.87 5.62 -12.39
C LEU A 107 -20.50 5.16 -11.87
N ILE A 108 -20.44 4.03 -11.16
CA ILE A 108 -19.18 3.44 -10.68
C ILE A 108 -18.31 3.04 -11.88
N ASP A 109 -18.85 2.30 -12.85
CA ASP A 109 -18.11 1.87 -14.05
C ASP A 109 -17.57 3.07 -14.83
N ALA A 110 -18.38 4.10 -15.06
CA ALA A 110 -17.97 5.34 -15.73
C ALA A 110 -16.91 6.12 -14.94
N THR A 111 -16.96 6.06 -13.62
CA THR A 111 -15.98 6.74 -12.75
C THR A 111 -14.65 5.99 -12.76
N LEU A 112 -14.66 4.67 -12.58
CA LEU A 112 -13.44 3.86 -12.52
C LEU A 112 -12.66 3.89 -13.84
N SER A 113 -13.35 3.97 -14.99
CA SER A 113 -12.68 4.07 -16.30
C SER A 113 -11.78 5.30 -16.43
N ARG A 114 -12.02 6.37 -15.65
CA ARG A 114 -11.21 7.60 -15.63
C ARG A 114 -9.88 7.44 -14.89
N PHE A 115 -9.72 6.38 -14.12
CA PHE A 115 -8.51 6.08 -13.36
C PHE A 115 -7.59 5.09 -14.07
N VAL A 116 -7.99 4.53 -15.22
CA VAL A 116 -7.17 3.62 -16.02
C VAL A 116 -6.25 4.41 -16.93
N GLY A 117 -5.00 3.98 -17.05
CA GLY A 117 -3.94 4.65 -17.83
C GLY A 117 -3.02 5.51 -16.97
N ASP A 118 -2.40 6.49 -17.60
CA ASP A 118 -1.49 7.43 -16.93
C ASP A 118 -2.27 8.53 -16.24
N ILE A 119 -2.10 8.66 -14.93
CA ILE A 119 -2.76 9.67 -14.11
C ILE A 119 -1.76 10.38 -13.19
N GLU A 120 -2.11 11.60 -12.81
CA GLU A 120 -1.41 12.33 -11.74
C GLU A 120 -2.14 12.11 -10.41
N GLN A 121 -1.46 11.45 -9.47
CA GLN A 121 -1.96 11.23 -8.13
C GLN A 121 -1.26 12.16 -7.14
N ILE A 122 -2.03 12.94 -6.38
CA ILE A 122 -1.52 13.61 -5.18
C ILE A 122 -1.55 12.57 -4.05
N PRO A 123 -0.38 12.16 -3.50
CA PRO A 123 -0.34 11.18 -2.42
C PRO A 123 -1.10 11.69 -1.18
N PRO A 124 -1.70 10.81 -0.37
CA PRO A 124 -2.32 11.24 0.88
C PRO A 124 -1.26 11.79 1.85
N THR A 125 -1.66 12.74 2.69
CA THR A 125 -0.76 13.35 3.70
C THR A 125 -0.29 12.35 4.77
N TYR A 126 -1.04 11.28 4.99
CA TYR A 126 -0.67 10.15 5.84
C TYR A 126 0.19 9.09 5.11
N SER A 127 0.92 9.47 4.05
CA SER A 127 1.77 8.58 3.30
C SER A 127 3.23 8.57 3.79
N ALA A 128 3.98 7.54 3.38
CA ALA A 128 5.41 7.43 3.64
C ALA A 128 6.30 8.28 2.71
N VAL A 129 5.71 9.14 1.86
CA VAL A 129 6.41 10.06 0.97
C VAL A 129 7.28 11.00 1.79
N LYS A 130 8.53 11.22 1.36
CA LYS A 130 9.45 12.13 2.03
C LYS A 130 9.35 13.54 1.46
N VAL A 131 9.25 14.54 2.35
CA VAL A 131 9.38 15.95 2.05
C VAL A 131 10.44 16.51 2.98
N ASP A 132 11.48 17.15 2.43
CA ASP A 132 12.60 17.72 3.18
C ASP A 132 13.25 16.75 4.19
N GLY A 133 13.35 15.48 3.78
CA GLY A 133 13.98 14.42 4.58
C GLY A 133 13.10 13.76 5.64
N LYS A 134 11.93 14.33 5.98
CA LYS A 134 10.94 13.75 6.88
C LYS A 134 9.80 13.12 6.09
N ARG A 135 9.11 12.13 6.65
CA ARG A 135 7.94 11.49 6.01
C ARG A 135 6.70 12.37 6.19
N ALA A 136 5.81 12.38 5.20
CA ALA A 136 4.58 13.18 5.22
C ALA A 136 3.72 12.90 6.45
N PHE A 137 3.58 11.66 6.88
CA PHE A 137 2.83 11.32 8.08
C PHE A 137 3.44 11.88 9.38
N ASP A 138 4.76 12.12 9.45
CA ASP A 138 5.40 12.73 10.63
C ASP A 138 4.99 14.20 10.77
N TYR A 139 4.83 14.93 9.65
CA TYR A 139 4.30 16.30 9.65
C TYR A 139 2.86 16.33 10.18
N ARG A 140 1.99 15.44 9.68
CA ARG A 140 0.58 15.40 10.13
C ARG A 140 0.43 15.04 11.61
N ARG A 141 1.23 14.12 12.12
CA ARG A 141 1.25 13.79 13.57
C ARG A 141 1.64 14.97 14.43
N ASN A 142 2.47 15.87 13.92
CA ASN A 142 2.87 17.10 14.61
C ASN A 142 1.89 18.25 14.41
N GLY A 143 0.78 18.06 13.67
CA GLY A 143 -0.18 19.13 13.34
C GLY A 143 0.31 20.07 12.26
N GLU A 144 1.37 19.74 11.54
CA GLU A 144 1.95 20.52 10.46
C GLU A 144 1.33 20.15 9.11
N ASP A 145 0.94 21.14 8.30
CA ASP A 145 0.49 20.90 6.94
C ASP A 145 1.68 20.75 5.99
N VAL A 146 1.59 19.77 5.10
CA VAL A 146 2.60 19.51 4.06
C VAL A 146 1.92 19.45 2.69
N VAL A 147 2.48 20.20 1.73
CA VAL A 147 2.04 20.16 0.34
C VAL A 147 2.81 19.07 -0.39
N LEU A 148 2.09 18.06 -0.87
CA LEU A 148 2.67 16.96 -1.62
C LEU A 148 2.57 17.23 -3.12
N LYS A 149 3.65 16.94 -3.85
CA LYS A 149 3.66 17.06 -5.31
C LYS A 149 2.93 15.88 -5.94
N PRO A 150 2.19 16.10 -7.03
CA PRO A 150 1.63 15.01 -7.81
C PRO A 150 2.72 14.03 -8.25
N LYS A 151 2.35 12.76 -8.34
CA LYS A 151 3.16 11.69 -8.93
C LYS A 151 2.44 11.11 -10.13
N HIS A 152 3.19 10.88 -11.20
CA HIS A 152 2.70 10.07 -12.31
C HIS A 152 2.65 8.61 -11.87
N ILE A 153 1.50 8.00 -12.04
CA ILE A 153 1.28 6.57 -11.82
C ILE A 153 0.56 5.99 -13.03
N HIS A 154 0.77 4.72 -13.28
CA HIS A 154 0.05 3.98 -14.32
C HIS A 154 -0.83 2.92 -13.70
N ILE A 155 -2.10 2.91 -14.11
CA ILE A 155 -3.04 1.87 -13.73
C ILE A 155 -3.41 1.08 -14.98
N ASP A 156 -2.96 -0.18 -15.04
CA ASP A 156 -3.19 -1.06 -16.18
C ASP A 156 -4.65 -1.46 -16.30
N ASN A 157 -5.29 -1.76 -15.16
CA ASN A 157 -6.67 -2.22 -15.11
C ASN A 157 -7.31 -1.99 -13.75
N ILE A 158 -8.62 -1.72 -13.76
CA ILE A 158 -9.48 -1.76 -12.57
C ILE A 158 -10.70 -2.62 -12.92
N GLU A 159 -10.92 -3.68 -12.15
CA GLU A 159 -12.06 -4.59 -12.32
C GLU A 159 -12.94 -4.55 -11.06
N ILE A 160 -14.25 -4.38 -11.26
CA ILE A 160 -15.21 -4.49 -10.16
C ILE A 160 -15.48 -5.97 -9.89
N LEU A 161 -15.04 -6.44 -8.72
CA LEU A 161 -15.28 -7.81 -8.27
C LEU A 161 -16.67 -7.95 -7.63
N HIS A 162 -17.09 -6.94 -6.86
CA HIS A 162 -18.38 -6.95 -6.17
C HIS A 162 -18.83 -5.52 -5.86
N PHE A 163 -20.16 -5.30 -5.94
CA PHE A 163 -20.81 -4.08 -5.45
C PHE A 163 -22.05 -4.45 -4.65
N ASP A 164 -22.01 -4.15 -3.36
CA ASP A 164 -23.14 -4.30 -2.45
C ASP A 164 -23.84 -2.94 -2.31
N ALA A 165 -24.95 -2.78 -3.01
CA ALA A 165 -25.72 -1.52 -3.03
C ALA A 165 -26.43 -1.23 -1.69
N GLU A 166 -26.73 -2.25 -0.87
CA GLU A 166 -27.38 -2.05 0.42
C GLU A 166 -26.36 -1.52 1.45
N LYS A 167 -25.15 -2.05 1.44
CA LYS A 167 -24.06 -1.62 2.33
C LYS A 167 -23.20 -0.49 1.75
N MET A 168 -23.43 -0.12 0.50
CA MET A 168 -22.58 0.81 -0.24
C MET A 168 -21.10 0.42 -0.20
N GLN A 169 -20.81 -0.86 -0.43
CA GLN A 169 -19.47 -1.43 -0.46
C GLN A 169 -19.07 -1.84 -1.87
N LEU A 170 -17.93 -1.33 -2.31
CA LEU A 170 -17.35 -1.62 -3.62
C LEU A 170 -16.03 -2.34 -3.46
N THR A 171 -15.94 -3.57 -3.98
CA THR A 171 -14.69 -4.33 -4.03
C THR A 171 -14.15 -4.32 -5.45
N VAL A 172 -12.92 -3.89 -5.61
CA VAL A 172 -12.22 -3.85 -6.90
C VAL A 172 -10.90 -4.60 -6.85
N ARG A 173 -10.47 -5.06 -8.02
CA ARG A 173 -9.11 -5.51 -8.30
C ARG A 173 -8.41 -4.44 -9.12
N VAL A 174 -7.26 -3.97 -8.68
CA VAL A 174 -6.45 -2.93 -9.34
C VAL A 174 -5.11 -3.52 -9.73
N VAL A 175 -4.71 -3.36 -10.98
CA VAL A 175 -3.38 -3.71 -11.49
C VAL A 175 -2.66 -2.42 -11.84
N CYS A 176 -1.48 -2.18 -11.24
CA CYS A 176 -0.73 -0.93 -11.44
C CYS A 176 0.79 -1.14 -11.29
N GLY A 177 1.57 -0.27 -11.92
CA GLY A 177 3.03 -0.27 -11.91
C GLY A 177 3.67 0.97 -11.29
#